data_d6de7c80ed723451d64bf3d3c8ee1559
#
_entry.id   d6de7c80ed723451d64bf3d3c8ee1559
#
_cell.length_a   1.000
_cell.length_b   1.000
_cell.length_c   1.000
_cell.angle_alpha   90.00
_cell.angle_beta   90.00
_cell.angle_gamma   90.00
#
_symmetry.space_group_name_H-M   'P 1'
#
loop_
_entity.id
_entity.type
_entity.pdbx_description
1 polymer ?
#
loop_
_entity_poly.entity_id
_entity_poly.type
_entity_poly.pdbx_seq_one_letter_code
_entity_poly.pdbx_strand_id
1 'polypeptide(L)'
;MADQTIYDNLTMLGGTTEQPASPDEAVLERVQNPQAGTDYCVRFVAPEFTSLCPITGQPDFAHLVIDYVPGDWLVESKSLKLFLTSFRNHGSFHEDCTVKVGKRIADMIDPKWLRIGGYWYPRGGIPIDVFYQTGPAPEGEIGRAHV
;
A
#
# COMPACT_ATOMS: atom_id res chain seq x y z
N MET A 1 -26.19 3.49 -6.58
CA MET A 1 -25.17 3.78 -7.59
C MET A 1 -24.16 4.74 -7.02
N ALA A 2 -22.88 4.50 -7.28
CA ALA A 2 -21.82 5.43 -6.87
C ALA A 2 -21.97 6.76 -7.64
N ASP A 3 -21.69 7.87 -6.96
CA ASP A 3 -21.62 9.17 -7.60
C ASP A 3 -20.41 9.20 -8.54
N GLN A 4 -20.63 9.35 -9.84
CA GLN A 4 -19.60 9.32 -10.86
C GLN A 4 -18.59 10.47 -10.69
N THR A 5 -18.98 11.59 -10.08
CA THR A 5 -18.12 12.75 -9.91
C THR A 5 -16.92 12.50 -8.98
N ILE A 6 -17.01 11.51 -8.08
CA ILE A 6 -15.88 11.15 -7.20
C ILE A 6 -14.69 10.57 -7.96
N TYR A 7 -14.87 10.15 -9.22
CA TYR A 7 -13.82 9.56 -10.05
C TYR A 7 -13.25 10.50 -11.11
N ASP A 8 -13.83 11.71 -11.26
CA ASP A 8 -13.50 12.60 -12.39
C ASP A 8 -12.04 13.06 -12.43
N ASN A 9 -11.38 13.14 -11.27
CA ASN A 9 -9.97 13.54 -11.18
C ASN A 9 -8.98 12.37 -11.21
N LEU A 10 -9.44 11.14 -11.45
CA LEU A 10 -8.57 9.98 -11.59
C LEU A 10 -8.09 9.86 -13.04
N THR A 11 -6.81 9.57 -13.21
CA THR A 11 -6.17 9.51 -14.52
C THR A 11 -5.91 8.09 -15.02
N MET A 12 -5.92 7.10 -14.12
CA MET A 12 -5.54 5.71 -14.42
C MET A 12 -6.72 4.76 -14.50
N LEU A 13 -7.77 5.03 -13.72
CA LEU A 13 -8.93 4.15 -13.65
C LEU A 13 -9.65 4.09 -15.01
N GLY A 14 -9.80 2.87 -15.54
CA GLY A 14 -10.46 2.65 -16.83
C GLY A 14 -9.64 3.00 -18.07
N GLY A 15 -8.42 3.51 -17.90
CA GLY A 15 -7.54 3.88 -19.00
C GLY A 15 -6.38 2.92 -19.22
N THR A 16 -5.65 3.10 -20.33
CA THR A 16 -4.37 2.46 -20.56
C THR A 16 -3.28 3.29 -19.92
N THR A 17 -2.43 2.66 -19.11
CA THR A 17 -1.37 3.34 -18.38
C THR A 17 -0.07 2.56 -18.50
N GLU A 18 1.03 3.27 -18.76
CA GLU A 18 2.35 2.67 -18.78
C GLU A 18 2.82 2.32 -17.37
N GLN A 19 3.61 1.24 -17.27
CA GLN A 19 4.23 0.84 -16.03
C GLN A 19 5.26 1.90 -15.59
N PRO A 20 5.20 2.43 -14.36
CA PRO A 20 6.23 3.35 -13.87
C PRO A 20 7.61 2.69 -13.85
N ALA A 21 8.65 3.46 -14.15
CA ALA A 21 10.02 2.95 -14.16
C ALA A 21 10.58 2.74 -12.76
N SER A 22 10.09 3.51 -11.77
CA SER A 22 10.52 3.43 -10.37
C SER A 22 9.40 3.86 -9.43
N PRO A 23 9.49 3.54 -8.13
CA PRO A 23 8.51 4.01 -7.15
C PRO A 23 8.42 5.54 -7.06
N ASP A 24 9.52 6.25 -7.29
CA ASP A 24 9.54 7.70 -7.24
C ASP A 24 8.74 8.34 -8.39
N GLU A 25 8.67 7.66 -9.54
CA GLU A 25 7.90 8.10 -10.70
C GLU A 25 6.44 7.65 -10.65
N ALA A 26 6.13 6.68 -9.81
CA ALA A 26 4.77 6.17 -9.70
C ALA A 26 3.84 7.22 -9.09
N VAL A 27 2.65 7.34 -9.69
CA VAL A 27 1.61 8.25 -9.21
C VAL A 27 0.58 7.42 -8.43
N LEU A 28 0.46 7.72 -7.14
CA LEU A 28 -0.58 7.13 -6.31
C LEU A 28 -1.76 8.12 -6.26
N GLU A 29 -2.95 7.63 -6.57
CA GLU A 29 -4.16 8.45 -6.64
C GLU A 29 -5.11 8.14 -5.48
N ARG A 30 -5.96 9.09 -5.17
CA ARG A 30 -6.98 8.99 -4.13
C ARG A 30 -8.35 9.36 -4.68
N VAL A 31 -9.38 8.82 -4.06
CA VAL A 31 -10.78 9.12 -4.37
C VAL A 31 -11.49 9.52 -3.08
N GLN A 32 -12.46 10.42 -3.20
CA GLN A 32 -13.27 10.83 -2.06
C GLN A 32 -13.95 9.63 -1.40
N ASN A 33 -13.89 9.55 -0.07
CA ASN A 33 -14.56 8.51 0.68
C ASN A 33 -16.07 8.79 0.73
N PRO A 34 -16.92 7.97 0.07
CA PRO A 34 -18.36 8.20 0.09
C PRO A 34 -19.01 7.87 1.44
N GLN A 35 -18.27 7.24 2.35
CA GLN A 35 -18.69 6.92 3.71
C GLN A 35 -17.86 7.68 4.74
N ALA A 36 -17.46 8.91 4.43
CA ALA A 36 -16.76 9.77 5.39
C ALA A 36 -17.64 9.94 6.64
N GLY A 37 -17.04 9.84 7.81
CA GLY A 37 -17.77 9.86 9.08
C GLY A 37 -18.15 8.48 9.62
N THR A 38 -17.98 7.42 8.82
CA THR A 38 -18.18 6.03 9.26
C THR A 38 -16.80 5.37 9.42
N ASP A 39 -16.55 4.77 10.57
CA ASP A 39 -15.31 4.03 10.79
C ASP A 39 -15.44 2.61 10.24
N TYR A 40 -14.54 2.27 9.32
CA TYR A 40 -14.43 0.93 8.77
C TYR A 40 -12.96 0.70 8.36
N CYS A 41 -12.60 -0.54 8.18
CA CYS A 41 -11.23 -0.90 7.81
C CYS A 41 -11.20 -1.43 6.37
N VAL A 42 -10.23 -0.93 5.60
CA VAL A 42 -9.94 -1.43 4.25
C VAL A 42 -8.65 -2.24 4.32
N ARG A 43 -8.64 -3.40 3.70
CA ARG A 43 -7.45 -4.24 3.60
C ARG A 43 -7.07 -4.50 2.15
N PHE A 44 -5.82 -4.19 1.83
CA PHE A 44 -5.18 -4.67 0.61
C PHE A 44 -4.19 -5.78 0.94
N VAL A 45 -4.20 -6.82 0.14
CA VAL A 45 -3.23 -7.92 0.24
C VAL A 45 -2.50 -8.02 -1.09
N ALA A 46 -1.18 -7.94 -1.04
CA ALA A 46 -0.32 -8.10 -2.21
C ALA A 46 0.60 -9.31 -1.97
N PRO A 47 0.16 -10.53 -2.36
CA PRO A 47 0.88 -11.76 -2.02
C PRO A 47 2.12 -12.01 -2.87
N GLU A 48 2.29 -11.27 -3.96
CA GLU A 48 3.39 -11.47 -4.91
C GLU A 48 4.26 -10.20 -5.05
N PHE A 49 4.37 -9.41 -3.99
CA PHE A 49 5.19 -8.21 -4.02
C PHE A 49 6.66 -8.58 -4.25
N THR A 50 7.32 -7.85 -5.13
CA THR A 50 8.71 -8.11 -5.51
C THR A 50 9.51 -6.81 -5.51
N SER A 51 10.72 -6.88 -4.97
CA SER A 51 11.75 -5.84 -5.10
C SER A 51 13.10 -6.50 -5.38
N LEU A 52 14.15 -5.72 -5.47
CA LEU A 52 15.51 -6.24 -5.66
C LEU A 52 16.35 -5.99 -4.40
N CYS A 53 17.22 -6.93 -4.09
CA CYS A 53 18.27 -6.69 -3.11
C CYS A 53 19.23 -5.62 -3.67
N PRO A 54 19.46 -4.52 -2.95
CA PRO A 54 20.31 -3.45 -3.47
C PRO A 54 21.81 -3.85 -3.56
N ILE A 55 22.19 -4.94 -2.91
CA ILE A 55 23.58 -5.42 -2.91
C ILE A 55 23.80 -6.46 -4.00
N THR A 56 22.90 -7.46 -4.12
CA THR A 56 23.11 -8.60 -5.03
C THR A 56 22.32 -8.48 -6.33
N GLY A 57 21.31 -7.60 -6.39
CA GLY A 57 20.39 -7.50 -7.52
C GLY A 57 19.43 -8.68 -7.66
N GLN A 58 19.42 -9.61 -6.69
CA GLN A 58 18.49 -10.73 -6.69
C GLN A 58 17.08 -10.28 -6.30
N PRO A 59 16.03 -10.91 -6.82
CA PRO A 59 14.67 -10.57 -6.43
C PRO A 59 14.37 -11.00 -5.00
N ASP A 60 13.67 -10.13 -4.29
CA ASP A 60 13.10 -10.37 -2.98
C ASP A 60 11.58 -10.39 -3.10
N PHE A 61 10.94 -11.31 -2.40
CA PHE A 61 9.50 -11.51 -2.45
C PHE A 61 8.87 -11.28 -1.09
N ALA A 62 7.70 -10.69 -1.08
CA ALA A 62 6.97 -10.45 0.15
C ALA A 62 5.46 -10.61 -0.05
N HIS A 63 4.80 -10.95 1.04
CA HIS A 63 3.36 -10.83 1.19
C HIS A 63 3.10 -9.53 1.95
N LEU A 64 2.54 -8.52 1.29
CA LEU A 64 2.19 -7.27 1.94
C LEU A 64 0.74 -7.26 2.36
N VAL A 65 0.47 -6.83 3.58
CA VAL A 65 -0.88 -6.61 4.09
C VAL A 65 -0.98 -5.16 4.54
N ILE A 66 -1.88 -4.40 3.92
CA ILE A 66 -2.07 -2.99 4.21
C ILE A 66 -3.50 -2.80 4.72
N ASP A 67 -3.63 -2.37 5.96
CA ASP A 67 -4.91 -2.09 6.60
C ASP A 67 -5.00 -0.60 6.89
N TYR A 68 -6.14 0.02 6.62
CA TYR A 68 -6.35 1.40 7.04
C TYR A 68 -7.81 1.70 7.36
N VAL A 69 -8.01 2.67 8.23
CA VAL A 69 -9.32 3.26 8.53
C VAL A 69 -9.35 4.61 7.84
N PRO A 70 -10.14 4.78 6.77
CA PRO A 70 -10.12 6.02 6.00
C PRO A 70 -10.77 7.18 6.75
N GLY A 71 -10.25 8.38 6.53
CA GLY A 71 -10.94 9.63 6.79
C GLY A 71 -11.71 10.06 5.55
N ASP A 72 -11.29 11.19 4.95
CA ASP A 72 -11.97 11.76 3.78
C ASP A 72 -11.60 11.08 2.45
N TRP A 73 -10.53 10.29 2.41
CA TRP A 73 -9.96 9.77 1.18
C TRP A 73 -9.75 8.26 1.21
N LEU A 74 -9.98 7.64 0.04
CA LEU A 74 -9.64 6.24 -0.21
C LEU A 74 -8.48 6.16 -1.19
N VAL A 75 -7.70 5.08 -1.09
CA VAL A 75 -6.67 4.75 -2.10
C VAL A 75 -7.37 4.22 -3.35
N GLU A 76 -6.99 4.75 -4.52
CA GLU A 76 -7.43 4.21 -5.79
C GLU A 76 -6.60 2.95 -6.12
N SER A 77 -7.28 1.82 -6.34
CA SER A 77 -6.64 0.49 -6.35
C SER A 77 -5.75 0.24 -7.56
N LYS A 78 -6.07 0.79 -8.74
CA LYS A 78 -5.24 0.61 -9.94
C LYS A 78 -3.91 1.35 -9.79
N SER A 79 -3.94 2.58 -9.27
CA SER A 79 -2.72 3.33 -9.00
C SER A 79 -1.85 2.65 -7.93
N LEU A 80 -2.48 2.06 -6.91
CA LEU A 80 -1.77 1.27 -5.91
C LEU A 80 -1.07 0.07 -6.56
N LYS A 81 -1.75 -0.66 -7.42
CA LYS A 81 -1.17 -1.80 -8.15
C LYS A 81 0.06 -1.36 -8.94
N LEU A 82 -0.02 -0.27 -9.69
CA LEU A 82 1.09 0.23 -10.48
C LEU A 82 2.24 0.71 -9.59
N PHE A 83 1.92 1.38 -8.48
CA PHE A 83 2.92 1.81 -7.51
C PHE A 83 3.68 0.61 -6.92
N LEU A 84 2.97 -0.42 -6.46
CA LEU A 84 3.62 -1.62 -5.91
C LEU A 84 4.44 -2.36 -6.96
N THR A 85 3.95 -2.45 -8.19
CA THR A 85 4.67 -3.11 -9.29
C THR A 85 5.95 -2.36 -9.68
N SER A 86 6.01 -1.06 -9.44
CA SER A 86 7.18 -0.23 -9.75
C SER A 86 8.43 -0.63 -8.95
N PHE A 87 8.26 -1.37 -7.87
CA PHE A 87 9.39 -1.87 -7.05
C PHE A 87 10.11 -3.08 -7.66
N ARG A 88 9.54 -3.73 -8.69
CA ARG A 88 10.09 -4.99 -9.22
C ARG A 88 11.55 -4.91 -9.64
N ASN A 89 11.95 -3.77 -10.18
CA ASN A 89 13.32 -3.55 -10.65
C ASN A 89 14.03 -2.50 -9.79
N HIS A 90 13.55 -2.24 -8.59
CA HIS A 90 14.06 -1.23 -7.69
C HIS A 90 14.74 -1.87 -6.48
N GLY A 91 16.01 -1.53 -6.25
CA GLY A 91 16.77 -2.01 -5.11
C GLY A 91 16.36 -1.31 -3.82
N SER A 92 15.94 -2.09 -2.82
CA SER A 92 15.53 -1.56 -1.52
C SER A 92 15.64 -2.65 -0.46
N PHE A 93 16.12 -2.31 0.73
CA PHE A 93 16.08 -3.22 1.87
C PHE A 93 14.62 -3.47 2.28
N HIS A 94 14.36 -4.64 2.87
CA HIS A 94 13.02 -5.07 3.27
C HIS A 94 12.35 -4.06 4.21
N GLU A 95 13.10 -3.59 5.19
CA GLU A 95 12.62 -2.63 6.19
C GLU A 95 12.26 -1.30 5.54
N ASP A 96 13.17 -0.76 4.76
CA ASP A 96 12.97 0.53 4.08
C ASP A 96 11.81 0.46 3.08
N CYS A 97 11.75 -0.60 2.30
CA CYS A 97 10.70 -0.82 1.31
C CYS A 97 9.32 -0.86 1.96
N THR A 98 9.15 -1.67 3.00
CA THR A 98 7.87 -1.82 3.70
C THR A 98 7.42 -0.50 4.31
N VAL A 99 8.32 0.19 5.00
CA VAL A 99 7.99 1.46 5.66
C VAL A 99 7.67 2.56 4.64
N LYS A 100 8.42 2.62 3.54
CA LYS A 100 8.15 3.60 2.45
C LYS A 100 6.77 3.42 1.83
N VAL A 101 6.38 2.18 1.57
CA VAL A 101 5.03 1.89 1.03
C VAL A 101 3.97 2.42 1.99
N GLY A 102 4.08 2.10 3.27
CA GLY A 102 3.13 2.55 4.28
C GLY A 102 3.07 4.07 4.41
N LYS A 103 4.23 4.72 4.48
CA LYS A 103 4.31 6.19 4.59
C LYS A 103 3.75 6.88 3.34
N ARG A 104 4.06 6.37 2.15
CA ARG A 104 3.56 6.96 0.90
C ARG A 104 2.04 6.95 0.85
N ILE A 105 1.41 5.85 1.26
CA ILE A 105 -0.05 5.75 1.32
C ILE A 105 -0.60 6.69 2.38
N ALA A 106 -0.04 6.67 3.59
CA ALA A 106 -0.51 7.52 4.68
C ALA A 106 -0.43 9.02 4.32
N ASP A 107 0.65 9.44 3.68
CA ASP A 107 0.81 10.83 3.26
C ASP A 107 -0.21 11.24 2.19
N MET A 108 -0.58 10.29 1.32
CA MET A 108 -1.53 10.55 0.25
C MET A 108 -2.97 10.69 0.74
N ILE A 109 -3.42 9.86 1.68
CA ILE A 109 -4.84 9.78 2.04
C ILE A 109 -5.18 10.31 3.44
N ASP A 110 -4.17 10.61 4.25
CA ASP A 110 -4.35 11.06 5.64
C ASP A 110 -5.39 10.21 6.39
N PRO A 111 -5.14 8.91 6.57
CA PRO A 111 -6.11 8.01 7.20
C PRO A 111 -6.19 8.26 8.71
N LYS A 112 -7.29 7.85 9.33
CA LYS A 112 -7.38 7.85 10.80
C LYS A 112 -6.35 6.89 11.41
N TRP A 113 -6.06 5.81 10.71
CA TRP A 113 -5.05 4.82 11.09
C TRP A 113 -4.65 4.02 9.86
N LEU A 114 -3.38 3.65 9.80
CA LEU A 114 -2.86 2.76 8.77
C LEU A 114 -1.81 1.84 9.40
N ARG A 115 -1.82 0.58 8.99
CA ARG A 115 -0.77 -0.39 9.29
C ARG A 115 -0.38 -1.13 8.02
N ILE A 116 0.91 -1.38 7.87
CA ILE A 116 1.43 -2.30 6.87
C ILE A 116 2.25 -3.39 7.55
N GLY A 117 2.04 -4.63 7.13
CA GLY A 117 2.89 -5.76 7.45
C GLY A 117 3.55 -6.26 6.17
N GLY A 118 4.86 -6.34 6.17
CA GLY A 118 5.64 -6.94 5.10
C GLY A 118 6.20 -8.27 5.59
N TYR A 119 5.73 -9.37 5.02
CA TYR A 119 6.16 -10.72 5.37
C TYR A 119 7.09 -11.18 4.25
N TRP A 120 8.39 -10.99 4.45
CA TRP A 120 9.40 -11.25 3.43
C TRP A 120 9.84 -12.72 3.47
N TYR A 121 9.95 -13.30 2.30
CA TYR A 121 10.36 -14.69 2.15
C TYR A 121 11.82 -14.86 2.61
N PRO A 122 12.18 -16.07 3.11
CA PRO A 122 13.50 -16.31 3.68
C PRO A 122 14.63 -16.04 2.71
N ARG A 123 15.68 -15.42 3.23
CA ARG A 123 16.98 -15.35 2.60
C ARG A 123 18.01 -15.92 3.57
N GLY A 124 18.82 -16.88 3.08
CA GLY A 124 19.71 -17.62 3.98
C GLY A 124 18.94 -18.37 5.06
N GLY A 125 17.69 -18.75 4.80
CA GLY A 125 16.83 -19.47 5.75
C GLY A 125 16.14 -18.59 6.79
N ILE A 126 16.32 -17.26 6.76
CA ILE A 126 15.74 -16.34 7.75
C ILE A 126 14.65 -15.50 7.10
N PRO A 127 13.37 -15.69 7.49
CA PRO A 127 12.29 -14.77 7.10
C PRO A 127 12.38 -13.48 7.90
N ILE A 128 11.93 -12.39 7.31
CA ILE A 128 11.90 -11.07 7.96
C ILE A 128 10.49 -10.53 7.88
N ASP A 129 9.89 -10.21 9.02
CA ASP A 129 8.60 -9.53 9.08
C ASP A 129 8.84 -8.08 9.52
N VAL A 130 8.27 -7.15 8.78
CA VAL A 130 8.40 -5.71 9.04
C VAL A 130 7.02 -5.11 9.23
N PHE A 131 6.84 -4.36 10.32
CA PHE A 131 5.56 -3.73 10.64
C PHE A 131 5.74 -2.23 10.83
N TYR A 132 4.83 -1.46 10.25
CA TYR A 132 4.74 -0.02 10.46
C TYR A 132 3.28 0.36 10.66
N GLN A 133 3.00 1.25 11.59
CA GLN A 133 1.66 1.83 11.77
C GLN A 133 1.76 3.30 12.14
N THR A 134 0.73 4.05 11.81
CA THR A 134 0.70 5.50 12.02
C THR A 134 0.40 5.91 13.46
N GLY A 135 -0.10 5.00 14.26
CA GLY A 135 -0.45 5.22 15.67
C GLY A 135 -1.03 3.97 16.30
N PRO A 136 -1.60 4.06 17.51
CA PRO A 136 -2.22 2.90 18.14
C PRO A 136 -3.31 2.29 17.29
N ALA A 137 -3.41 0.94 17.29
CA ALA A 137 -4.44 0.23 16.55
C ALA A 137 -5.83 0.60 17.08
N PRO A 138 -6.85 0.65 16.20
CA PRO A 138 -8.23 0.86 16.62
C PRO A 138 -8.70 -0.22 17.60
N GLU A 139 -9.64 0.14 18.44
CA GLU A 139 -10.26 -0.78 19.38
C GLU A 139 -11.43 -1.54 18.75
N GLY A 140 -11.91 -2.58 19.44
CA GLY A 140 -13.07 -3.36 19.03
C GLY A 140 -12.83 -4.28 17.85
N GLU A 141 -13.85 -4.52 17.04
CA GLU A 141 -13.81 -5.47 15.92
C GLU A 141 -12.85 -5.02 14.81
N ILE A 142 -12.77 -3.71 14.55
CA ILE A 142 -11.83 -3.17 13.56
C ILE A 142 -10.40 -3.44 14.00
N GLY A 143 -10.09 -3.24 15.28
CA GLY A 143 -8.76 -3.53 15.84
C GLY A 143 -8.39 -5.00 15.74
N ARG A 144 -9.36 -5.91 15.84
CA ARG A 144 -9.14 -7.36 15.70
C ARG A 144 -8.88 -7.77 14.26
N ALA A 145 -9.47 -7.10 13.30
CA ALA A 145 -9.37 -7.47 11.90
C ALA A 145 -7.93 -7.40 11.36
N HIS A 146 -7.05 -6.64 11.99
CA HIS A 146 -5.67 -6.49 11.53
C HIS A 146 -4.72 -7.60 12.01
N VAL A 147 -5.17 -8.44 12.90
CA VAL A 147 -4.35 -9.54 13.46
C VAL A 147 -4.23 -10.71 12.48
#